data_6646af56855e792fa03ea7c6ede646c4
#
_entry.id   6646af56855e792fa03ea7c6ede646c4
#
_cell.length_a   1.000
_cell.length_b   1.000
_cell.length_c   1.000
_cell.angle_alpha   90.00
_cell.angle_beta   90.00
_cell.angle_gamma   90.00
#
_symmetry.space_group_name_H-M   'P 1'
#
loop_
_entity.id
_entity.type
_entity.pdbx_description
1 polymer ?
#
loop_
_entity_poly.entity_id
_entity_poly.type
_entity_poly.pdbx_seq_one_letter_code
_entity_poly.pdbx_strand_id
1 'polypeptide(L)'
;MIQVFISQSLDILKDGKFRPYASGDNTKYGLEVSFSGLCRNNGFADYRMVRDGNLGATTFRLRANGLVLFLDTWLERPSVLPKHLDIDDVTEADYIFISHAHFDHLPGADKIAKKTGAVVIANGEAITLLRDAGVNESQLFPVAGGERIPLITKNDRVAAVDGKIPIADGPPGMPARPNYSRAVMSVHVWPSLHALMPGNGHHDIPEEIDTGTVYKDEATPYTCTLDITMGMRYGLLRMKDNMPPAQMDDGMKSFAEYISDRKNNVFSQYDGGQLAYNFLTGPGQTVFWNGHLGGYEGVIKSIEPTPNVAILAIAGRANLNGRPYNGSAAQFATNQIRWLSQPKKVIWALHDEGAIKPYRVNTAAATAMVHAQTSSTVEELDFGVAKPLF
;
A
#
# COMPACT_ATOMS: atom_id res chain seq x y z
N MET A 1 -29.73 -20.56 4.43
CA MET A 1 -28.99 -19.31 4.79
C MET A 1 -28.32 -18.64 3.60
N ILE A 2 -27.71 -19.35 2.65
CA ILE A 2 -27.08 -18.77 1.43
C ILE A 2 -28.14 -18.20 0.47
N GLN A 3 -29.35 -18.76 0.41
CA GLN A 3 -30.42 -18.31 -0.50
C GLN A 3 -31.03 -16.93 -0.14
N VAL A 4 -30.97 -16.52 1.13
CA VAL A 4 -31.49 -15.23 1.59
C VAL A 4 -30.54 -14.07 1.22
N PHE A 5 -29.23 -14.31 1.22
CA PHE A 5 -28.25 -13.31 0.81
C PHE A 5 -28.25 -13.04 -0.71
N ILE A 6 -28.55 -14.07 -1.52
CA ILE A 6 -28.61 -13.93 -2.98
C ILE A 6 -29.87 -13.19 -3.43
N SER A 7 -31.00 -13.32 -2.71
CA SER A 7 -32.22 -12.63 -3.09
C SER A 7 -32.18 -11.11 -2.85
N GLN A 8 -31.48 -10.67 -1.80
CA GLN A 8 -31.30 -9.23 -1.53
C GLN A 8 -30.33 -8.56 -2.51
N SER A 9 -29.31 -9.29 -2.97
CA SER A 9 -28.39 -8.79 -4.00
C SER A 9 -29.02 -8.75 -5.40
N LEU A 10 -30.00 -9.59 -5.68
CA LEU A 10 -30.68 -9.63 -6.99
C LEU A 10 -31.74 -8.53 -7.17
N ASP A 11 -32.32 -8.01 -6.10
CA ASP A 11 -33.26 -6.88 -6.19
C ASP A 11 -32.55 -5.54 -6.51
N ILE A 12 -31.26 -5.44 -6.21
CA ILE A 12 -30.43 -4.29 -6.59
C ILE A 12 -30.06 -4.32 -8.09
N LEU A 13 -30.05 -5.50 -8.70
CA LEU A 13 -29.69 -5.67 -10.12
C LEU A 13 -30.87 -5.60 -11.09
N LYS A 14 -32.12 -5.55 -10.61
CA LYS A 14 -33.32 -5.60 -11.47
C LYS A 14 -33.61 -4.32 -12.22
N ASP A 15 -33.17 -3.16 -11.75
CA ASP A 15 -33.43 -1.90 -12.46
C ASP A 15 -32.21 -1.29 -13.17
N GLY A 16 -31.10 -2.00 -13.27
CA GLY A 16 -29.99 -1.67 -14.17
C GLY A 16 -29.39 -0.26 -14.01
N LYS A 17 -29.66 0.43 -12.89
CA LYS A 17 -29.19 1.79 -12.65
C LYS A 17 -28.40 1.86 -11.36
N PHE A 18 -27.10 1.97 -11.51
CA PHE A 18 -26.24 2.48 -10.45
C PHE A 18 -26.67 3.93 -10.18
N ARG A 19 -27.39 4.17 -9.10
CA ARG A 19 -27.67 5.53 -8.66
C ARG A 19 -26.57 5.93 -7.69
N PRO A 20 -25.82 7.01 -7.97
CA PRO A 20 -25.02 7.61 -6.92
C PRO A 20 -25.98 8.06 -5.82
N TYR A 21 -25.70 7.68 -4.58
CA TYR A 21 -26.53 8.03 -3.44
C TYR A 21 -26.69 9.54 -3.35
N ALA A 22 -27.91 10.01 -3.50
CA ALA A 22 -28.27 11.38 -3.15
C ALA A 22 -28.31 11.48 -1.62
N SER A 23 -27.64 12.47 -1.07
CA SER A 23 -27.66 12.80 0.35
C SER A 23 -29.10 12.98 0.84
N GLY A 24 -29.57 12.09 1.71
CA GLY A 24 -30.84 12.34 2.37
C GLY A 24 -31.65 11.17 2.91
N ASP A 25 -31.36 9.92 2.59
CA ASP A 25 -32.16 8.80 3.09
C ASP A 25 -31.28 7.69 3.72
N ASN A 26 -31.03 7.86 5.00
CA ASN A 26 -30.11 7.03 5.81
C ASN A 26 -30.79 5.84 6.49
N THR A 27 -31.99 5.40 6.08
CA THR A 27 -32.76 4.47 6.92
C THR A 27 -32.84 3.04 6.43
N LYS A 28 -32.29 2.68 5.27
CA LYS A 28 -32.52 1.33 4.73
C LYS A 28 -31.33 0.45 4.40
N TYR A 29 -30.13 0.98 4.19
CA TYR A 29 -28.97 0.15 3.84
C TYR A 29 -27.72 0.73 4.48
N GLY A 30 -27.29 0.16 5.60
CA GLY A 30 -26.12 0.57 6.33
C GLY A 30 -24.86 0.50 5.48
N LEU A 31 -24.37 1.62 5.08
CA LEU A 31 -22.98 2.02 4.81
C LEU A 31 -22.97 3.31 3.97
N GLU A 32 -23.76 4.29 4.38
CA GLU A 32 -23.44 5.67 4.06
C GLU A 32 -22.60 6.23 5.20
N VAL A 33 -21.30 6.36 4.98
CA VAL A 33 -20.54 7.32 5.74
C VAL A 33 -20.88 8.69 5.18
N SER A 34 -21.97 9.26 5.65
CA SER A 34 -22.33 10.65 5.35
C SER A 34 -21.30 11.55 6.02
N PHE A 35 -20.37 12.07 5.25
CA PHE A 35 -19.41 13.08 5.72
C PHE A 35 -20.09 14.34 6.28
N SER A 36 -21.35 14.57 5.97
CA SER A 36 -22.15 15.66 6.53
C SER A 36 -22.49 15.47 8.02
N GLY A 37 -22.53 14.24 8.54
CA GLY A 37 -22.74 13.95 9.96
C GLY A 37 -21.51 14.19 10.83
N LEU A 38 -20.32 14.10 10.28
CA LEU A 38 -19.06 14.32 10.98
C LEU A 38 -18.79 15.81 11.31
N CYS A 39 -19.43 16.71 10.59
CA CYS A 39 -19.25 18.16 10.80
C CYS A 39 -20.06 18.75 11.96
N ARG A 40 -20.96 18.02 12.60
CA ARG A 40 -21.93 18.62 13.54
C ARG A 40 -21.62 18.50 15.02
N ASN A 41 -20.72 17.63 15.47
CA ASN A 41 -20.62 17.33 16.90
C ASN A 41 -19.24 17.42 17.57
N ASN A 42 -18.17 17.74 16.85
CA ASN A 42 -16.89 18.01 17.52
C ASN A 42 -16.28 19.25 16.91
N GLY A 43 -16.05 20.25 17.73
CA GLY A 43 -15.42 21.49 17.33
C GLY A 43 -14.18 21.23 16.50
N PHE A 44 -14.14 21.86 15.33
CA PHE A 44 -13.00 21.97 14.42
C PHE A 44 -12.00 20.81 14.48
N ALA A 45 -12.38 19.66 13.92
CA ALA A 45 -11.37 18.74 13.41
C ALA A 45 -10.63 19.49 12.30
N ASP A 46 -9.36 19.78 12.53
CA ASP A 46 -8.55 20.51 11.57
C ASP A 46 -8.29 19.61 10.36
N TYR A 47 -9.19 19.63 9.37
CA TYR A 47 -9.09 18.91 8.10
C TYR A 47 -7.85 19.27 7.27
N ARG A 48 -7.04 20.23 7.75
CA ARG A 48 -5.91 20.78 7.02
C ARG A 48 -4.62 19.99 7.16
N MET A 49 -4.58 18.92 7.95
CA MET A 49 -3.34 18.25 8.25
C MET A 49 -3.35 16.75 7.99
N VAL A 50 -3.64 16.37 6.74
CA VAL A 50 -3.08 15.13 6.24
C VAL A 50 -1.59 15.42 6.07
N ARG A 51 -0.77 14.83 6.92
CA ARG A 51 0.69 14.96 6.88
C ARG A 51 1.25 13.60 6.55
N ASP A 52 2.14 13.58 5.60
CA ASP A 52 2.88 12.39 5.22
C ASP A 52 4.36 12.57 5.54
N GLY A 53 5.02 11.50 5.93
CA GLY A 53 6.45 11.45 6.14
C GLY A 53 7.00 10.26 5.38
N ASN A 54 7.88 10.49 4.40
CA ASN A 54 8.66 9.46 3.74
C ASN A 54 9.67 8.86 4.73
N LEU A 55 9.65 7.54 4.85
CA LEU A 55 10.58 6.78 5.69
C LEU A 55 11.48 5.86 4.85
N GLY A 56 11.47 6.04 3.54
CA GLY A 56 12.26 5.34 2.54
C GLY A 56 11.57 4.15 1.89
N ALA A 57 11.95 3.83 0.66
CA ALA A 57 11.32 2.85 -0.23
C ALA A 57 9.81 3.11 -0.40
N THR A 58 8.95 2.27 0.15
CA THR A 58 7.49 2.43 0.14
C THR A 58 6.90 2.75 1.50
N THR A 59 7.74 2.91 2.52
CA THR A 59 7.29 3.14 3.89
C THR A 59 6.95 4.60 4.11
N PHE A 60 5.68 4.87 4.40
CA PHE A 60 5.18 6.20 4.72
C PHE A 60 4.38 6.18 6.03
N ARG A 61 4.39 7.29 6.74
CA ARG A 61 3.51 7.52 7.88
C ARG A 61 2.52 8.63 7.55
N LEU A 62 1.25 8.27 7.41
CA LEU A 62 0.16 9.17 7.08
C LEU A 62 -0.62 9.52 8.35
N ARG A 63 -0.89 10.80 8.59
CA ARG A 63 -1.76 11.29 9.67
C ARG A 63 -2.98 11.95 9.08
N ALA A 64 -4.15 11.42 9.41
CA ALA A 64 -5.42 11.96 8.90
C ALA A 64 -6.54 11.72 9.93
N ASN A 65 -7.37 12.74 10.16
CA ASN A 65 -8.58 12.65 10.99
C ASN A 65 -8.34 12.03 12.38
N GLY A 66 -7.20 12.32 13.00
CA GLY A 66 -6.81 11.79 14.31
C GLY A 66 -6.29 10.35 14.29
N LEU A 67 -6.10 9.76 13.10
CA LEU A 67 -5.48 8.45 12.94
C LEU A 67 -4.02 8.57 12.49
N VAL A 68 -3.22 7.61 12.92
CA VAL A 68 -1.85 7.39 12.47
C VAL A 68 -1.81 6.07 11.70
N LEU A 69 -1.48 6.17 10.41
CA LEU A 69 -1.43 5.05 9.48
C LEU A 69 0.01 4.82 9.03
N PHE A 70 0.43 3.57 8.96
CA PHE A 70 1.66 3.19 8.27
C PHE A 70 1.30 2.52 6.94
N LEU A 71 1.98 2.92 5.88
CA LEU A 71 1.96 2.33 4.54
C LEU A 71 3.28 1.59 4.39
N ASP A 72 3.25 0.28 4.39
CA ASP A 72 4.39 -0.60 4.64
C ASP A 72 5.18 -0.25 5.92
N THR A 73 6.11 -1.09 6.31
CA THR A 73 6.78 -0.94 7.61
C THR A 73 8.27 -1.32 7.57
N TRP A 74 8.93 -1.15 6.42
CA TRP A 74 10.33 -1.49 6.30
C TRP A 74 11.22 -0.47 7.03
N LEU A 75 11.19 -0.52 8.35
CA LEU A 75 12.01 0.30 9.24
C LEU A 75 13.29 -0.42 9.68
N GLU A 76 13.25 -1.75 9.77
CA GLU A 76 14.46 -2.57 9.93
C GLU A 76 15.07 -2.83 8.57
N ARG A 77 16.36 -2.49 8.40
CA ARG A 77 17.02 -2.44 7.10
C ARG A 77 18.41 -3.05 7.14
N PRO A 78 18.97 -3.42 5.98
CA PRO A 78 20.40 -3.71 5.86
C PRO A 78 21.24 -2.60 6.49
N SER A 79 22.32 -2.96 7.19
CA SER A 79 23.12 -2.03 8.01
C SER A 79 23.82 -0.91 7.19
N VAL A 80 23.92 -1.06 5.89
CA VAL A 80 24.47 -0.02 4.98
C VAL A 80 23.48 1.08 4.67
N LEU A 81 22.19 0.87 4.96
CA LEU A 81 21.14 1.87 4.72
C LEU A 81 20.87 2.68 5.99
N PRO A 82 20.58 3.98 5.87
CA PRO A 82 20.20 4.79 7.01
C PRO A 82 18.83 4.36 7.56
N LYS A 83 18.64 4.51 8.85
CA LYS A 83 17.34 4.42 9.50
C LYS A 83 16.80 5.83 9.73
N HIS A 84 15.59 6.10 9.25
CA HIS A 84 14.93 7.41 9.44
C HIS A 84 13.97 7.41 10.63
N LEU A 85 13.55 6.24 11.08
CA LEU A 85 12.72 6.04 12.26
C LEU A 85 13.08 4.68 12.86
N ASP A 86 13.38 4.65 14.14
CA ASP A 86 13.51 3.39 14.87
C ASP A 86 12.12 2.86 15.26
N ILE A 87 11.92 1.55 15.21
CA ILE A 87 10.68 0.92 15.66
C ILE A 87 10.42 1.24 17.13
N ASP A 88 11.46 1.37 17.93
CA ASP A 88 11.32 1.73 19.35
C ASP A 88 10.80 3.15 19.56
N ASP A 89 10.97 4.04 18.60
CA ASP A 89 10.45 5.40 18.63
C ASP A 89 9.01 5.51 18.08
N VAL A 90 8.45 4.43 17.53
CA VAL A 90 7.05 4.39 17.12
C VAL A 90 6.17 4.28 18.37
N THR A 91 5.62 5.40 18.82
CA THR A 91 4.77 5.46 20.02
C THR A 91 3.28 5.25 19.72
N GLU A 92 2.86 5.47 18.46
CA GLU A 92 1.46 5.41 18.04
C GLU A 92 1.32 4.88 16.62
N ALA A 93 0.37 4.00 16.40
CA ALA A 93 -0.18 3.59 15.13
C ALA A 93 -1.60 3.07 15.37
N ASP A 94 -2.54 3.44 14.50
CA ASP A 94 -3.91 2.93 14.52
C ASP A 94 -4.10 1.80 13.53
N TYR A 95 -3.50 1.94 12.34
CA TYR A 95 -3.54 0.96 11.26
C TYR A 95 -2.20 0.86 10.55
N ILE A 96 -1.93 -0.34 10.06
CA ILE A 96 -0.79 -0.66 9.20
C ILE A 96 -1.35 -1.28 7.92
N PHE A 97 -1.02 -0.70 6.78
CA PHE A 97 -1.40 -1.19 5.46
C PHE A 97 -0.17 -1.77 4.79
N ILE A 98 -0.23 -3.03 4.42
CA ILE A 98 0.88 -3.73 3.77
C ILE A 98 0.53 -3.97 2.31
N SER A 99 1.42 -3.52 1.42
CA SER A 99 1.26 -3.71 -0.02
C SER A 99 1.41 -5.17 -0.41
N HIS A 100 2.42 -5.86 0.14
CA HIS A 100 2.68 -7.29 -0.06
C HIS A 100 3.73 -7.82 0.94
N ALA A 101 4.05 -9.13 0.86
CA ALA A 101 4.77 -9.82 1.94
C ALA A 101 6.30 -9.88 1.78
N HIS A 102 6.94 -9.10 0.91
CA HIS A 102 8.38 -9.13 0.70
C HIS A 102 9.19 -8.43 1.80
N PHE A 103 10.52 -8.61 1.73
CA PHE A 103 11.51 -8.22 2.73
C PHE A 103 11.68 -6.70 2.91
N ASP A 104 11.29 -5.91 1.94
CA ASP A 104 11.38 -4.45 1.90
C ASP A 104 10.04 -3.73 2.11
N HIS A 105 9.01 -4.48 2.55
CA HIS A 105 7.65 -3.97 2.78
C HIS A 105 7.08 -4.41 4.14
N LEU A 106 7.06 -5.73 4.42
CA LEU A 106 6.42 -6.31 5.59
C LEU A 106 7.22 -6.16 6.90
N PRO A 107 8.58 -6.24 6.93
CA PRO A 107 9.33 -6.27 8.17
C PRO A 107 9.08 -5.06 9.06
N GLY A 108 8.85 -5.30 10.36
CA GLY A 108 8.51 -4.28 11.34
C GLY A 108 7.02 -4.22 11.67
N ALA A 109 6.13 -4.71 10.78
CA ALA A 109 4.68 -4.69 11.01
C ALA A 109 4.29 -5.44 12.28
N ASP A 110 4.89 -6.60 12.52
CA ASP A 110 4.63 -7.40 13.73
C ASP A 110 5.03 -6.65 15.01
N LYS A 111 6.18 -6.00 15.01
CA LYS A 111 6.71 -5.25 16.17
C LYS A 111 5.83 -4.03 16.47
N ILE A 112 5.52 -3.24 15.43
CA ILE A 112 4.66 -2.05 15.56
C ILE A 112 3.26 -2.45 16.02
N ALA A 113 2.64 -3.48 15.40
CA ALA A 113 1.31 -3.94 15.76
C ALA A 113 1.25 -4.41 17.22
N LYS A 114 2.21 -5.22 17.68
CA LYS A 114 2.28 -5.68 19.07
C LYS A 114 2.47 -4.53 20.05
N LYS A 115 3.30 -3.56 19.71
CA LYS A 115 3.63 -2.41 20.57
C LYS A 115 2.47 -1.42 20.69
N THR A 116 1.82 -1.10 19.57
CA THR A 116 0.82 -0.01 19.52
C THR A 116 -0.63 -0.49 19.61
N GLY A 117 -0.89 -1.78 19.34
CA GLY A 117 -2.24 -2.31 19.18
C GLY A 117 -2.88 -1.91 17.83
N ALA A 118 -2.07 -1.55 16.84
CA ALA A 118 -2.53 -1.24 15.50
C ALA A 118 -3.18 -2.45 14.83
N VAL A 119 -4.19 -2.20 14.00
CA VAL A 119 -4.78 -3.21 13.12
C VAL A 119 -3.98 -3.27 11.84
N VAL A 120 -3.57 -4.47 11.43
CA VAL A 120 -2.84 -4.71 10.18
C VAL A 120 -3.81 -5.15 9.10
N ILE A 121 -3.82 -4.44 7.98
CA ILE A 121 -4.61 -4.71 6.78
C ILE A 121 -3.64 -5.14 5.69
N ALA A 122 -3.72 -6.41 5.28
CA ALA A 122 -2.74 -7.02 4.38
C ALA A 122 -3.32 -8.22 3.63
N ASN A 123 -2.61 -8.71 2.62
CA ASN A 123 -2.94 -9.95 1.95
C ASN A 123 -2.78 -11.19 2.87
N GLY A 124 -3.32 -12.33 2.46
CA GLY A 124 -3.33 -13.55 3.27
C GLY A 124 -1.95 -14.08 3.63
N GLU A 125 -0.95 -13.93 2.75
CA GLU A 125 0.45 -14.34 3.01
C GLU A 125 1.05 -13.53 4.17
N ALA A 126 0.95 -12.21 4.09
CA ALA A 126 1.43 -11.32 5.15
C ALA A 126 0.70 -11.57 6.48
N ILE A 127 -0.63 -11.74 6.45
CA ILE A 127 -1.42 -12.04 7.63
C ILE A 127 -0.98 -13.35 8.30
N THR A 128 -0.71 -14.40 7.52
CA THR A 128 -0.24 -15.67 8.05
C THR A 128 1.11 -15.52 8.76
N LEU A 129 2.06 -14.84 8.12
CA LEU A 129 3.37 -14.56 8.72
C LEU A 129 3.29 -13.74 10.01
N LEU A 130 2.42 -12.73 10.05
CA LEU A 130 2.23 -11.88 11.23
C LEU A 130 1.56 -12.65 12.38
N ARG A 131 0.62 -13.55 12.07
CA ARG A 131 0.03 -14.47 13.06
C ARG A 131 1.09 -15.37 13.68
N ASP A 132 1.92 -15.99 12.85
CA ASP A 132 3.02 -16.85 13.28
C ASP A 132 4.08 -16.08 14.09
N ALA A 133 4.26 -14.79 13.79
CA ALA A 133 5.10 -13.88 14.57
C ALA A 133 4.46 -13.43 15.89
N GLY A 134 3.23 -13.86 16.21
CA GLY A 134 2.55 -13.62 17.48
C GLY A 134 1.76 -12.29 17.54
N VAL A 135 1.37 -11.73 16.40
CA VAL A 135 0.39 -10.63 16.38
C VAL A 135 -0.98 -11.18 16.72
N ASN A 136 -1.73 -10.48 17.58
CA ASN A 136 -3.05 -10.93 18.03
C ASN A 136 -4.02 -10.99 16.84
N GLU A 137 -4.84 -12.07 16.78
CA GLU A 137 -5.81 -12.30 15.72
C GLU A 137 -6.79 -11.12 15.54
N SER A 138 -7.17 -10.46 16.64
CA SER A 138 -8.06 -9.28 16.60
C SER A 138 -7.45 -8.06 15.91
N GLN A 139 -6.13 -8.05 15.69
CA GLN A 139 -5.40 -7.00 14.98
C GLN A 139 -5.17 -7.34 13.51
N LEU A 140 -5.48 -8.55 13.05
CA LEU A 140 -5.20 -9.03 11.71
C LEU A 140 -6.46 -8.95 10.84
N PHE A 141 -6.38 -8.20 9.75
CA PHE A 141 -7.49 -8.02 8.81
C PHE A 141 -7.05 -8.42 7.40
N PRO A 142 -7.32 -9.66 6.96
CA PRO A 142 -6.98 -10.13 5.64
C PRO A 142 -7.84 -9.47 4.57
N VAL A 143 -7.21 -9.06 3.46
CA VAL A 143 -7.85 -8.47 2.28
C VAL A 143 -7.26 -9.06 0.99
N ALA A 144 -8.01 -8.96 -0.10
CA ALA A 144 -7.61 -9.48 -1.40
C ALA A 144 -7.82 -8.49 -2.57
N GLY A 145 -8.44 -7.33 -2.27
CA GLY A 145 -8.86 -6.34 -3.24
C GLY A 145 -10.37 -6.35 -3.44
N GLY A 146 -10.97 -5.15 -3.42
CA GLY A 146 -12.43 -4.93 -3.49
C GLY A 146 -13.06 -4.53 -2.16
N GLU A 147 -12.36 -4.66 -1.04
CA GLU A 147 -12.88 -4.29 0.27
C GLU A 147 -12.99 -2.76 0.42
N ARG A 148 -14.03 -2.34 1.14
CA ARG A 148 -14.32 -0.97 1.56
C ARG A 148 -14.32 -0.94 3.08
N ILE A 149 -13.26 -0.40 3.70
CA ILE A 149 -13.02 -0.55 5.12
C ILE A 149 -13.20 0.79 5.83
N PRO A 150 -14.16 0.92 6.76
CA PRO A 150 -14.27 2.09 7.62
C PRO A 150 -13.12 2.08 8.63
N LEU A 151 -12.41 3.20 8.76
CA LEU A 151 -11.34 3.38 9.72
C LEU A 151 -11.86 4.13 10.94
N ILE A 152 -11.70 3.52 12.10
CA ILE A 152 -12.28 3.94 13.36
C ILE A 152 -11.17 4.12 14.38
N THR A 153 -11.28 5.13 15.24
CA THR A 153 -10.26 5.44 16.24
C THR A 153 -10.04 4.27 17.21
N LYS A 154 -8.83 4.15 17.75
CA LYS A 154 -8.53 3.13 18.76
C LYS A 154 -9.44 3.27 19.99
N ASN A 155 -9.73 4.51 20.41
CA ASN A 155 -10.63 4.76 21.55
C ASN A 155 -12.03 4.21 21.30
N ASP A 156 -12.61 4.39 20.13
CA ASP A 156 -13.91 3.84 19.80
C ASP A 156 -13.87 2.30 19.68
N ARG A 157 -12.77 1.72 19.16
CA ARG A 157 -12.62 0.26 19.14
C ARG A 157 -12.61 -0.32 20.56
N VAL A 158 -11.87 0.29 21.47
CA VAL A 158 -11.86 -0.11 22.88
C VAL A 158 -13.23 0.09 23.54
N ALA A 159 -13.87 1.24 23.30
CA ALA A 159 -15.18 1.53 23.85
C ALA A 159 -16.28 0.56 23.36
N ALA A 160 -16.17 0.04 22.15
CA ALA A 160 -17.07 -1.00 21.63
C ALA A 160 -16.88 -2.34 22.36
N VAL A 161 -15.63 -2.76 22.58
CA VAL A 161 -15.32 -3.97 23.35
C VAL A 161 -15.82 -3.85 24.80
N ASP A 162 -15.71 -2.67 25.39
CA ASP A 162 -16.20 -2.36 26.73
C ASP A 162 -17.73 -2.20 26.82
N GLY A 163 -18.45 -2.28 25.68
CA GLY A 163 -19.91 -2.07 25.65
C GLY A 163 -20.36 -0.63 25.91
N LYS A 164 -19.46 0.34 25.79
CA LYS A 164 -19.73 1.77 26.07
C LYS A 164 -20.35 2.52 24.89
N ILE A 165 -20.28 1.94 23.69
CA ILE A 165 -20.84 2.52 22.46
C ILE A 165 -21.59 1.47 21.64
N PRO A 166 -22.49 1.86 20.73
CA PRO A 166 -23.15 0.93 19.82
C PRO A 166 -22.16 0.17 18.95
N ILE A 167 -22.41 -1.12 18.78
CA ILE A 167 -21.61 -2.01 17.95
C ILE A 167 -22.29 -2.27 16.59
N ALA A 168 -21.51 -2.65 15.61
CA ALA A 168 -22.00 -3.12 14.32
C ALA A 168 -22.59 -4.51 14.47
N ASP A 169 -23.65 -4.80 13.71
CA ASP A 169 -24.21 -6.13 13.60
C ASP A 169 -23.20 -7.11 12.99
N GLY A 170 -23.23 -8.34 13.44
CA GLY A 170 -22.35 -9.38 12.95
C GLY A 170 -22.78 -10.78 13.33
N PRO A 171 -22.15 -11.81 12.75
CA PRO A 171 -22.47 -13.20 13.07
C PRO A 171 -22.13 -13.52 14.53
N PRO A 172 -22.79 -14.53 15.11
CA PRO A 172 -22.48 -15.00 16.46
C PRO A 172 -20.99 -15.34 16.63
N GLY A 173 -20.38 -14.85 17.71
CA GLY A 173 -18.96 -15.04 18.00
C GLY A 173 -18.02 -14.02 17.36
N MET A 174 -18.52 -13.09 16.56
CA MET A 174 -17.71 -11.98 16.05
C MET A 174 -17.32 -11.05 17.22
N PRO A 175 -16.04 -10.63 17.30
CA PRO A 175 -15.63 -9.62 18.28
C PRO A 175 -16.43 -8.32 18.10
N ALA A 176 -16.76 -7.67 19.22
CA ALA A 176 -17.47 -6.40 19.21
C ALA A 176 -16.69 -5.36 18.39
N ARG A 177 -17.33 -4.79 17.38
CA ARG A 177 -16.81 -3.72 16.53
C ARG A 177 -17.69 -2.50 16.65
N PRO A 178 -17.13 -1.28 16.65
CA PRO A 178 -17.93 -0.07 16.64
C PRO A 178 -18.89 -0.03 15.45
N ASN A 179 -20.05 0.59 15.63
CA ASN A 179 -20.92 0.89 14.52
C ASN A 179 -20.16 1.73 13.46
N TYR A 180 -20.35 1.44 12.20
CA TYR A 180 -19.59 2.07 11.09
C TYR A 180 -19.83 3.56 10.95
N SER A 181 -20.91 4.09 11.53
CA SER A 181 -21.14 5.55 11.64
C SER A 181 -20.07 6.29 12.47
N ARG A 182 -19.23 5.54 13.21
CA ARG A 182 -18.08 6.08 13.97
C ARG A 182 -16.81 6.19 13.14
N ALA A 183 -16.84 5.78 11.87
CA ALA A 183 -15.68 5.90 10.99
C ALA A 183 -15.31 7.37 10.79
N VAL A 184 -14.02 7.67 10.92
CA VAL A 184 -13.47 9.02 10.68
C VAL A 184 -12.90 9.17 9.28
N MET A 185 -12.65 8.06 8.59
CA MET A 185 -12.28 7.95 7.18
C MET A 185 -12.49 6.52 6.70
N SER A 186 -12.26 6.27 5.42
CA SER A 186 -12.32 4.92 4.86
C SER A 186 -11.15 4.65 3.92
N VAL A 187 -10.91 3.37 3.64
CA VAL A 187 -9.97 2.93 2.64
C VAL A 187 -10.63 1.93 1.69
N HIS A 188 -10.37 2.08 0.41
CA HIS A 188 -10.74 1.12 -0.62
C HIS A 188 -9.49 0.33 -1.00
N VAL A 189 -9.58 -0.99 -0.90
CA VAL A 189 -8.51 -1.91 -1.26
C VAL A 189 -8.69 -2.33 -2.72
N TRP A 190 -7.61 -2.33 -3.48
CA TRP A 190 -7.60 -2.69 -4.89
C TRP A 190 -6.52 -3.75 -5.18
N PRO A 191 -6.77 -4.72 -6.05
CA PRO A 191 -5.71 -5.61 -6.50
C PRO A 191 -4.74 -4.84 -7.39
N SER A 192 -3.46 -5.15 -7.25
CA SER A 192 -2.38 -4.58 -8.04
C SER A 192 -1.39 -5.67 -8.49
N LEU A 193 -0.25 -5.26 -9.06
CA LEU A 193 0.79 -6.17 -9.52
C LEU A 193 2.15 -5.69 -9.06
N HIS A 194 2.99 -6.65 -8.69
CA HIS A 194 4.40 -6.44 -8.43
C HIS A 194 5.14 -6.05 -9.71
N ALA A 195 6.14 -5.18 -9.63
CA ALA A 195 7.06 -4.92 -10.74
C ALA A 195 7.78 -6.20 -11.14
N LEU A 196 8.13 -6.35 -12.41
CA LEU A 196 8.90 -7.48 -12.89
C LEU A 196 10.39 -7.31 -12.61
N MET A 197 11.11 -8.44 -12.58
CA MET A 197 12.57 -8.42 -12.57
C MET A 197 13.09 -7.73 -13.83
N PRO A 198 14.26 -7.08 -13.78
CA PRO A 198 14.94 -6.62 -14.98
C PRO A 198 15.08 -7.77 -15.99
N GLY A 199 14.92 -7.48 -17.29
CA GLY A 199 14.99 -8.51 -18.34
C GLY A 199 16.36 -9.19 -18.41
N ASN A 200 16.48 -10.21 -19.27
CA ASN A 200 17.72 -10.97 -19.47
C ASN A 200 18.92 -10.05 -19.73
N GLY A 201 20.02 -10.26 -18.99
CA GLY A 201 21.22 -9.43 -19.08
C GLY A 201 21.24 -8.20 -18.18
N HIS A 202 20.18 -7.93 -17.47
CA HIS A 202 20.17 -6.88 -16.42
C HIS A 202 20.74 -7.43 -15.14
N HIS A 203 22.01 -7.25 -14.95
CA HIS A 203 22.67 -7.47 -13.68
C HIS A 203 22.60 -6.22 -12.80
N ASP A 204 22.30 -5.06 -13.42
CA ASP A 204 22.31 -3.77 -12.75
C ASP A 204 20.94 -3.11 -12.84
N ILE A 205 20.46 -2.61 -11.73
CA ILE A 205 19.31 -1.69 -11.68
C ILE A 205 19.81 -0.35 -12.23
N PRO A 206 19.12 0.27 -13.21
CA PRO A 206 19.57 1.53 -13.75
C PRO A 206 19.57 2.63 -12.68
N GLU A 207 20.61 3.45 -12.66
CA GLU A 207 20.73 4.60 -11.74
C GLU A 207 19.75 5.72 -12.06
N GLU A 208 19.26 5.78 -13.30
CA GLU A 208 18.30 6.76 -13.76
C GLU A 208 17.05 6.08 -14.32
N ILE A 209 15.91 6.61 -13.93
CA ILE A 209 14.63 6.22 -14.51
C ILE A 209 14.55 6.77 -15.93
N ASP A 210 14.12 5.90 -16.84
CA ASP A 210 13.93 6.23 -18.27
C ASP A 210 15.22 6.66 -18.98
N THR A 211 16.24 5.84 -18.87
CA THR A 211 17.52 6.01 -19.61
C THR A 211 17.38 5.77 -21.13
N GLY A 212 16.16 5.73 -21.66
CA GLY A 212 15.86 5.31 -23.03
C GLY A 212 15.75 3.81 -23.19
N THR A 213 15.85 3.04 -22.12
CA THR A 213 15.62 1.60 -22.14
C THR A 213 14.13 1.33 -22.25
N VAL A 214 13.70 0.89 -23.41
CA VAL A 214 12.35 0.43 -23.67
C VAL A 214 12.36 -1.10 -23.52
N TYR A 215 11.65 -1.59 -22.52
CA TYR A 215 11.41 -3.02 -22.40
C TYR A 215 10.35 -3.40 -23.43
N LYS A 216 10.75 -4.24 -24.40
CA LYS A 216 9.80 -4.79 -25.36
C LYS A 216 9.03 -5.92 -24.71
N ASP A 217 7.74 -6.00 -25.04
CA ASP A 217 6.95 -7.16 -24.67
C ASP A 217 7.46 -8.37 -25.48
N GLU A 218 8.37 -9.12 -24.90
CA GLU A 218 8.75 -10.44 -25.38
C GLU A 218 7.69 -11.47 -24.99
N ALA A 219 6.43 -11.13 -25.24
CA ALA A 219 5.27 -11.86 -24.76
C ALA A 219 5.35 -13.34 -25.12
N THR A 220 5.97 -14.09 -24.26
CA THR A 220 5.56 -15.49 -24.14
C THR A 220 4.29 -15.52 -23.27
N PRO A 221 3.30 -16.37 -23.57
CA PRO A 221 2.08 -16.46 -22.76
C PRO A 221 2.33 -16.84 -21.30
N TYR A 222 3.55 -17.12 -20.91
CA TYR A 222 3.98 -17.57 -19.60
C TYR A 222 4.84 -16.56 -18.84
N THR A 223 5.11 -15.40 -19.40
CA THR A 223 5.78 -14.31 -18.68
C THR A 223 4.80 -13.76 -17.65
N CYS A 224 4.98 -14.15 -16.43
CA CYS A 224 4.12 -13.75 -15.31
C CYS A 224 4.99 -13.50 -14.07
N THR A 225 4.35 -13.25 -12.95
CA THR A 225 4.99 -13.04 -11.64
C THR A 225 5.84 -14.23 -11.17
N LEU A 226 5.86 -15.35 -11.89
CA LEU A 226 6.77 -16.47 -11.59
C LEU A 226 8.22 -16.05 -11.58
N ASP A 227 8.62 -15.10 -12.42
CA ASP A 227 9.99 -14.60 -12.45
C ASP A 227 10.38 -13.94 -11.13
N ILE A 228 9.46 -13.15 -10.50
CA ILE A 228 9.69 -12.54 -9.19
C ILE A 228 9.87 -13.60 -8.12
N THR A 229 8.92 -14.54 -7.99
CA THR A 229 9.01 -15.62 -7.00
C THR A 229 10.27 -16.48 -7.21
N MET A 230 10.61 -16.78 -8.46
CA MET A 230 11.81 -17.57 -8.78
C MET A 230 13.09 -16.79 -8.51
N GLY A 231 13.12 -15.50 -8.87
CA GLY A 231 14.23 -14.59 -8.58
C GLY A 231 14.44 -14.40 -7.06
N MET A 232 13.36 -14.29 -6.30
CA MET A 232 13.42 -14.25 -4.83
C MET A 232 13.90 -15.58 -4.26
N ARG A 233 13.23 -16.67 -4.59
CA ARG A 233 13.42 -17.97 -3.98
C ARG A 233 14.79 -18.57 -4.28
N TYR A 234 15.27 -18.49 -5.51
CA TYR A 234 16.49 -19.14 -5.97
C TYR A 234 17.65 -18.17 -6.19
N GLY A 235 17.39 -16.89 -6.29
CA GLY A 235 18.36 -15.82 -6.48
C GLY A 235 18.63 -15.02 -5.21
N LEU A 236 17.88 -13.94 -5.03
CA LEU A 236 18.15 -12.89 -4.04
C LEU A 236 18.20 -13.40 -2.60
N LEU A 237 17.23 -14.23 -2.19
CA LEU A 237 17.19 -14.79 -0.83
C LEU A 237 18.18 -15.94 -0.59
N ARG A 238 18.85 -16.41 -1.64
CA ARG A 238 19.89 -17.42 -1.60
C ARG A 238 21.28 -16.87 -1.89
N MET A 239 21.44 -15.56 -1.76
CA MET A 239 22.73 -14.90 -2.09
C MET A 239 23.91 -15.51 -1.34
N LYS A 240 23.75 -15.82 -0.04
CA LYS A 240 24.80 -16.47 0.76
C LYS A 240 25.17 -17.86 0.26
N ASP A 241 24.20 -18.61 -0.28
CA ASP A 241 24.41 -19.97 -0.76
C ASP A 241 25.05 -19.96 -2.16
N ASN A 242 24.71 -18.94 -2.97
CA ASN A 242 25.06 -18.87 -4.38
C ASN A 242 26.33 -18.07 -4.67
N MET A 243 26.78 -17.21 -3.74
CA MET A 243 27.90 -16.31 -3.94
C MET A 243 28.95 -16.45 -2.81
N PRO A 244 30.23 -16.75 -3.15
CA PRO A 244 31.29 -16.79 -2.15
C PRO A 244 31.44 -15.43 -1.46
N PRO A 245 31.69 -15.38 -0.13
CA PRO A 245 31.84 -14.12 0.62
C PRO A 245 32.88 -13.15 0.07
N ALA A 246 33.93 -13.67 -0.58
CA ALA A 246 34.98 -12.86 -1.21
C ALA A 246 34.50 -12.09 -2.45
N GLN A 247 33.38 -12.48 -3.05
CA GLN A 247 32.77 -11.82 -4.20
C GLN A 247 31.65 -10.85 -3.80
N MET A 248 31.25 -10.83 -2.52
CA MET A 248 30.25 -9.91 -2.01
C MET A 248 30.89 -8.58 -1.62
N ASP A 249 30.35 -7.48 -2.13
CA ASP A 249 30.65 -6.17 -1.59
C ASP A 249 29.97 -5.97 -0.21
N ASP A 250 30.19 -4.84 0.45
CA ASP A 250 29.65 -4.59 1.79
C ASP A 250 28.12 -4.45 1.79
N GLY A 251 27.53 -3.94 0.69
CA GLY A 251 26.08 -3.89 0.52
C GLY A 251 25.46 -5.27 0.42
N MET A 252 26.06 -6.15 -0.40
CA MET A 252 25.64 -7.54 -0.55
C MET A 252 25.76 -8.31 0.77
N LYS A 253 26.85 -8.11 1.52
CA LYS A 253 27.02 -8.75 2.84
C LYS A 253 25.95 -8.28 3.82
N SER A 254 25.74 -6.96 3.91
CA SER A 254 24.72 -6.36 4.78
C SER A 254 23.31 -6.87 4.43
N PHE A 255 22.98 -6.92 3.14
CA PHE A 255 21.71 -7.47 2.69
C PHE A 255 21.59 -8.97 3.01
N ALA A 256 22.63 -9.75 2.77
CA ALA A 256 22.66 -11.19 3.06
C ALA A 256 22.51 -11.48 4.57
N GLU A 257 23.05 -10.63 5.44
CA GLU A 257 22.83 -10.70 6.89
C GLU A 257 21.36 -10.38 7.24
N TYR A 258 20.84 -9.31 6.68
CA TYR A 258 19.46 -8.87 6.90
C TYR A 258 18.43 -9.97 6.54
N ILE A 259 18.52 -10.57 5.34
CA ILE A 259 17.57 -11.62 4.91
C ILE A 259 17.75 -12.94 5.66
N SER A 260 18.92 -13.17 6.28
CA SER A 260 19.19 -14.36 7.08
C SER A 260 18.60 -14.27 8.48
N ASP A 261 18.37 -13.06 8.99
CA ASP A 261 17.80 -12.83 10.32
C ASP A 261 16.26 -12.88 10.28
N ARG A 262 15.73 -14.06 9.99
CA ARG A 262 14.29 -14.33 9.88
C ARG A 262 13.54 -14.17 11.19
N LYS A 263 14.26 -14.19 12.31
CA LYS A 263 13.66 -13.99 13.64
C LYS A 263 13.25 -12.53 13.84
N ASN A 264 14.06 -11.60 13.38
CA ASN A 264 13.82 -10.18 13.52
C ASN A 264 13.11 -9.57 12.30
N ASN A 265 13.22 -10.21 11.13
CA ASN A 265 12.67 -9.72 9.87
C ASN A 265 11.65 -10.72 9.30
N VAL A 266 10.39 -10.43 9.59
CA VAL A 266 9.26 -11.26 9.11
C VAL A 266 8.94 -10.90 7.67
N PHE A 267 9.11 -11.82 6.72
CA PHE A 267 8.75 -11.63 5.31
C PHE A 267 8.64 -12.97 4.57
N SER A 268 8.12 -12.98 3.35
CA SER A 268 8.00 -14.13 2.48
C SER A 268 8.86 -14.00 1.21
N GLN A 269 9.08 -15.13 0.54
CA GLN A 269 9.53 -15.18 -0.85
C GLN A 269 8.38 -14.99 -1.84
N TYR A 270 7.13 -15.08 -1.36
CA TYR A 270 5.91 -14.87 -2.12
C TYR A 270 5.39 -13.47 -1.80
N ASP A 271 4.92 -12.76 -2.82
CA ASP A 271 4.26 -11.48 -2.61
C ASP A 271 2.88 -11.62 -1.93
N GLY A 272 2.22 -12.76 -2.15
CA GLY A 272 0.88 -13.05 -1.62
C GLY A 272 -0.24 -12.28 -2.34
N GLY A 273 0.07 -11.60 -3.44
CA GLY A 273 -0.80 -10.69 -4.17
C GLY A 273 -0.57 -9.23 -3.75
N GLN A 274 -0.08 -8.44 -4.71
CA GLN A 274 0.14 -7.01 -4.51
C GLN A 274 -1.18 -6.27 -4.33
N LEU A 275 -1.25 -5.38 -3.35
CA LEU A 275 -2.40 -4.53 -3.06
C LEU A 275 -2.06 -3.05 -3.28
N ALA A 276 -3.07 -2.29 -3.70
CA ALA A 276 -3.08 -0.84 -3.71
C ALA A 276 -4.24 -0.32 -2.88
N TYR A 277 -4.12 0.89 -2.35
CA TYR A 277 -5.07 1.45 -1.40
C TYR A 277 -5.47 2.86 -1.80
N ASN A 278 -6.77 3.15 -1.76
CA ASN A 278 -7.30 4.50 -1.96
C ASN A 278 -7.93 4.99 -0.65
N PHE A 279 -7.29 5.93 0.02
CA PHE A 279 -7.69 6.48 1.31
C PHE A 279 -8.61 7.69 1.10
N LEU A 280 -9.81 7.60 1.63
CA LEU A 280 -10.81 8.67 1.58
C LEU A 280 -10.75 9.44 2.90
N THR A 281 -9.98 10.51 2.94
CA THR A 281 -9.71 11.28 4.17
C THR A 281 -10.73 12.40 4.39
N GLY A 282 -11.45 12.82 3.35
CA GLY A 282 -12.50 13.84 3.41
C GLY A 282 -13.12 14.10 2.03
N PRO A 283 -14.14 14.96 1.95
CA PRO A 283 -14.74 15.34 0.68
C PRO A 283 -13.70 15.96 -0.27
N GLY A 284 -13.47 15.34 -1.42
CA GLY A 284 -12.46 15.77 -2.38
C GLY A 284 -11.02 15.66 -1.87
N GLN A 285 -10.77 14.83 -0.86
CA GLN A 285 -9.44 14.55 -0.32
C GLN A 285 -9.22 13.03 -0.31
N THR A 286 -8.54 12.55 -1.34
CA THR A 286 -8.25 11.14 -1.52
C THR A 286 -6.77 10.93 -1.83
N VAL A 287 -6.18 9.92 -1.19
CA VAL A 287 -4.78 9.54 -1.38
C VAL A 287 -4.75 8.11 -1.90
N PHE A 288 -4.26 7.92 -3.10
CA PHE A 288 -4.01 6.59 -3.66
C PHE A 288 -2.55 6.21 -3.42
N TRP A 289 -2.32 4.98 -3.00
CA TRP A 289 -0.99 4.43 -2.81
C TRP A 289 -0.85 3.09 -3.52
N ASN A 290 0.18 2.97 -4.36
CA ASN A 290 0.58 1.73 -5.02
C ASN A 290 2.09 1.52 -4.85
N GLY A 291 2.45 0.52 -4.07
CA GLY A 291 3.83 0.24 -3.64
C GLY A 291 4.73 -0.39 -4.72
N HIS A 292 4.21 -0.65 -5.93
CA HIS A 292 4.98 -1.20 -7.03
C HIS A 292 4.63 -0.61 -8.40
N LEU A 293 5.60 -0.67 -9.33
CA LEU A 293 5.43 -0.24 -10.71
C LEU A 293 4.69 -1.34 -11.50
N GLY A 294 3.43 -1.51 -11.18
CA GLY A 294 2.57 -2.51 -11.80
C GLY A 294 1.09 -2.27 -11.54
N GLY A 295 0.26 -2.96 -12.28
CA GLY A 295 -1.19 -2.94 -12.07
C GLY A 295 -1.99 -3.42 -13.27
N TYR A 296 -3.29 -3.51 -13.06
CA TYR A 296 -4.26 -3.84 -14.10
C TYR A 296 -4.87 -2.53 -14.64
N GLU A 297 -4.72 -2.28 -15.93
CA GLU A 297 -5.22 -1.04 -16.57
C GLU A 297 -6.70 -0.79 -16.27
N GLY A 298 -7.54 -1.83 -16.42
CA GLY A 298 -8.97 -1.72 -16.15
C GLY A 298 -9.30 -1.41 -14.70
N VAL A 299 -8.53 -1.98 -13.74
CA VAL A 299 -8.68 -1.68 -12.31
C VAL A 299 -8.29 -0.24 -12.03
N ILE A 300 -7.13 0.21 -12.51
CA ILE A 300 -6.64 1.58 -12.27
C ILE A 300 -7.64 2.62 -12.80
N LYS A 301 -8.19 2.39 -13.99
CA LYS A 301 -9.22 3.26 -14.59
C LYS A 301 -10.55 3.28 -13.85
N SER A 302 -10.83 2.24 -13.06
CA SER A 302 -12.09 2.11 -12.30
C SER A 302 -11.98 2.60 -10.85
N ILE A 303 -10.83 3.14 -10.44
CA ILE A 303 -10.64 3.63 -9.07
C ILE A 303 -11.53 4.84 -8.80
N GLU A 304 -12.43 4.67 -7.85
CA GLU A 304 -13.37 5.69 -7.39
C GLU A 304 -13.39 5.80 -5.85
N PRO A 305 -13.47 7.03 -5.32
CA PRO A 305 -13.31 8.30 -6.02
C PRO A 305 -11.90 8.46 -6.58
N THR A 306 -11.77 9.23 -7.67
CA THR A 306 -10.46 9.50 -8.27
C THR A 306 -9.54 10.20 -7.27
N PRO A 307 -8.27 9.81 -7.18
CA PRO A 307 -7.37 10.37 -6.18
C PRO A 307 -6.97 11.81 -6.49
N ASN A 308 -6.81 12.62 -5.45
CA ASN A 308 -6.23 13.95 -5.55
C ASN A 308 -4.71 13.92 -5.40
N VAL A 309 -4.23 12.96 -4.61
CA VAL A 309 -2.81 12.69 -4.40
C VAL A 309 -2.56 11.22 -4.73
N ALA A 310 -1.46 10.91 -5.43
CA ALA A 310 -1.04 9.54 -5.69
C ALA A 310 0.41 9.34 -5.24
N ILE A 311 0.64 8.34 -4.39
CA ILE A 311 1.95 7.86 -3.99
C ILE A 311 2.23 6.63 -4.86
N LEU A 312 3.17 6.72 -5.78
CA LEU A 312 3.41 5.72 -6.81
C LEU A 312 4.86 5.26 -6.83
N ALA A 313 5.06 3.96 -6.82
CA ALA A 313 6.38 3.38 -7.09
C ALA A 313 6.81 3.67 -8.51
N ILE A 314 8.10 3.99 -8.70
CA ILE A 314 8.67 4.37 -10.00
C ILE A 314 9.83 3.49 -10.44
N ALA A 315 10.48 2.77 -9.52
CA ALA A 315 11.59 1.90 -9.87
C ALA A 315 11.14 0.50 -10.27
N GLY A 316 11.92 -0.15 -11.15
CA GLY A 316 11.71 -1.50 -11.61
C GLY A 316 11.23 -1.59 -13.06
N ARG A 317 10.96 -2.81 -13.50
CA ARG A 317 10.36 -3.10 -14.81
C ARG A 317 8.84 -3.15 -14.66
N ALA A 318 8.14 -2.30 -15.40
CA ALA A 318 6.70 -2.18 -15.26
C ALA A 318 5.94 -3.46 -15.67
N ASN A 319 4.94 -3.81 -14.86
CA ASN A 319 4.06 -4.95 -15.06
C ASN A 319 2.65 -4.47 -15.37
N LEU A 320 2.19 -4.64 -16.61
CA LEU A 320 0.83 -4.29 -17.02
C LEU A 320 0.03 -5.54 -17.32
N ASN A 321 -1.05 -5.75 -16.57
CA ASN A 321 -1.97 -6.89 -16.77
C ASN A 321 -1.25 -8.27 -16.70
N GLY A 322 -0.18 -8.38 -15.91
CA GLY A 322 0.61 -9.61 -15.76
C GLY A 322 1.67 -9.81 -16.86
N ARG A 323 2.00 -8.78 -17.63
CA ARG A 323 3.00 -8.82 -18.70
C ARG A 323 3.98 -7.66 -18.58
N PRO A 324 5.21 -7.80 -19.12
CA PRO A 324 6.10 -6.66 -19.28
C PRO A 324 5.41 -5.54 -20.06
N TYR A 325 5.45 -4.34 -19.49
CA TYR A 325 4.97 -3.16 -20.21
C TYR A 325 5.89 -2.87 -21.40
N ASN A 326 5.29 -2.61 -22.56
CA ASN A 326 6.03 -2.25 -23.76
C ASN A 326 6.37 -0.75 -23.76
N GLY A 327 7.37 -0.38 -23.00
CA GLY A 327 7.79 1.00 -22.79
C GLY A 327 8.73 1.13 -21.59
N SER A 328 9.14 2.35 -21.29
CA SER A 328 9.96 2.66 -20.12
C SER A 328 9.13 2.74 -18.82
N ALA A 329 9.82 2.71 -17.69
CA ALA A 329 9.21 2.93 -16.37
C ALA A 329 8.50 4.29 -16.30
N ALA A 330 9.12 5.34 -16.81
CA ALA A 330 8.54 6.68 -16.84
C ALA A 330 7.28 6.75 -17.70
N GLN A 331 7.26 6.07 -18.85
CA GLN A 331 6.08 5.99 -19.70
C GLN A 331 4.92 5.26 -19.01
N PHE A 332 5.21 4.15 -18.32
CA PHE A 332 4.19 3.43 -17.53
C PHE A 332 3.62 4.31 -16.42
N ALA A 333 4.49 4.93 -15.61
CA ALA A 333 4.07 5.80 -14.51
C ALA A 333 3.23 6.98 -15.02
N THR A 334 3.61 7.61 -16.13
CA THR A 334 2.85 8.68 -16.78
C THR A 334 1.47 8.18 -17.23
N ASN A 335 1.38 6.98 -17.81
CA ASN A 335 0.10 6.39 -18.19
C ASN A 335 -0.74 6.04 -16.96
N GLN A 336 -0.14 5.50 -15.90
CA GLN A 336 -0.85 5.23 -14.65
C GLN A 336 -1.46 6.52 -14.07
N ILE A 337 -0.73 7.64 -14.09
CA ILE A 337 -1.23 8.96 -13.68
C ILE A 337 -2.43 9.39 -14.53
N ARG A 338 -2.38 9.19 -15.85
CA ARG A 338 -3.51 9.49 -16.73
C ARG A 338 -4.72 8.60 -16.43
N TRP A 339 -4.52 7.32 -16.20
CA TRP A 339 -5.60 6.38 -15.85
C TRP A 339 -6.25 6.70 -14.50
N LEU A 340 -5.50 7.29 -13.56
CA LEU A 340 -5.98 7.82 -12.30
C LEU A 340 -6.66 9.20 -12.42
N SER A 341 -6.95 9.66 -13.64
CA SER A 341 -7.55 10.98 -13.92
C SER A 341 -6.67 12.16 -13.49
N GLN A 342 -5.36 11.98 -13.59
CA GLN A 342 -4.34 13.01 -13.32
C GLN A 342 -4.47 13.63 -11.92
N PRO A 343 -4.13 12.90 -10.86
CA PRO A 343 -4.05 13.45 -9.50
C PRO A 343 -3.28 14.76 -9.48
N LYS A 344 -3.72 15.74 -8.72
CA LYS A 344 -3.05 17.04 -8.65
C LYS A 344 -1.60 16.92 -8.21
N LYS A 345 -1.32 16.02 -7.25
CA LYS A 345 0.01 15.77 -6.71
C LYS A 345 0.37 14.29 -6.89
N VAL A 346 1.58 14.03 -7.31
CA VAL A 346 2.20 12.71 -7.37
C VAL A 346 3.44 12.71 -6.50
N ILE A 347 3.62 11.67 -5.71
CA ILE A 347 4.80 11.45 -4.87
C ILE A 347 5.44 10.14 -5.34
N TRP A 348 6.72 10.19 -5.65
CA TRP A 348 7.45 8.98 -5.99
C TRP A 348 7.75 8.14 -4.76
N ALA A 349 7.69 6.82 -4.94
CA ALA A 349 8.06 5.82 -3.95
C ALA A 349 8.94 4.74 -4.62
N LEU A 350 9.60 3.92 -3.85
CA LEU A 350 10.44 2.79 -4.29
C LEU A 350 11.57 3.21 -5.26
N HIS A 351 12.08 4.42 -5.15
CA HIS A 351 13.19 4.94 -5.96
C HIS A 351 14.41 5.27 -5.11
N ASP A 352 14.24 5.28 -3.82
CA ASP A 352 15.21 5.64 -2.83
C ASP A 352 15.41 4.51 -1.82
N GLU A 353 16.61 4.38 -1.31
CA GLU A 353 16.99 3.40 -0.30
C GLU A 353 16.62 1.95 -0.64
N GLY A 354 16.85 1.58 -1.90
CA GLY A 354 16.72 0.18 -2.32
C GLY A 354 17.63 -0.75 -1.52
N ALA A 355 17.23 -2.01 -1.36
CA ALA A 355 17.98 -3.01 -0.60
C ALA A 355 19.33 -3.39 -1.26
N ILE A 356 19.47 -3.16 -2.56
CA ILE A 356 20.66 -3.44 -3.36
C ILE A 356 21.02 -2.22 -4.20
N LYS A 357 22.26 -2.12 -4.65
CA LYS A 357 22.72 -1.00 -5.51
C LYS A 357 22.01 -0.98 -6.87
N PRO A 358 21.77 0.24 -7.44
CA PRO A 358 21.91 1.51 -6.77
C PRO A 358 20.85 1.67 -5.67
N TYR A 359 21.24 2.20 -4.51
CA TYR A 359 20.30 2.39 -3.41
C TYR A 359 19.27 3.49 -3.69
N ARG A 360 19.58 4.37 -4.61
CA ARG A 360 18.70 5.44 -5.08
C ARG A 360 18.75 5.53 -6.60
N VAL A 361 17.59 5.68 -7.20
CA VAL A 361 17.42 5.87 -8.65
C VAL A 361 17.01 7.31 -8.91
N ASN A 362 17.63 7.96 -9.90
CA ASN A 362 17.29 9.32 -10.29
C ASN A 362 15.95 9.34 -11.04
N THR A 363 15.01 10.13 -10.53
CA THR A 363 13.64 10.25 -11.05
C THR A 363 13.42 11.47 -11.95
N ALA A 364 14.45 12.29 -12.18
CA ALA A 364 14.31 13.57 -12.88
C ALA A 364 13.67 13.44 -14.27
N ALA A 365 14.08 12.42 -15.06
CA ALA A 365 13.52 12.17 -16.38
C ALA A 365 12.03 11.79 -16.33
N ALA A 366 11.64 10.94 -15.38
CA ALA A 366 10.23 10.56 -15.18
C ALA A 366 9.39 11.76 -14.73
N THR A 367 9.91 12.56 -13.81
CA THR A 367 9.27 13.81 -13.34
C THR A 367 9.06 14.78 -14.49
N ALA A 368 10.08 15.00 -15.33
CA ALA A 368 9.98 15.85 -16.51
C ALA A 368 8.92 15.35 -17.51
N MET A 369 8.84 14.03 -17.72
CA MET A 369 7.84 13.42 -18.59
C MET A 369 6.41 13.64 -18.04
N VAL A 370 6.19 13.45 -16.75
CA VAL A 370 4.89 13.70 -16.10
C VAL A 370 4.48 15.16 -16.30
N HIS A 371 5.36 16.11 -16.01
CA HIS A 371 5.09 17.55 -16.18
C HIS A 371 4.81 17.93 -17.64
N ALA A 372 5.49 17.31 -18.60
CA ALA A 372 5.27 17.58 -20.02
C ALA A 372 3.97 16.98 -20.57
N GLN A 373 3.45 15.91 -19.96
CA GLN A 373 2.40 15.11 -20.55
C GLN A 373 1.11 15.01 -19.72
N THR A 374 1.09 15.59 -18.54
CA THR A 374 -0.07 15.60 -17.62
C THR A 374 -0.21 16.94 -16.93
N SER A 375 -1.34 17.16 -16.26
CA SER A 375 -1.55 18.32 -15.39
C SER A 375 -1.08 18.11 -13.94
N SER A 376 -0.51 16.94 -13.64
CA SER A 376 -0.04 16.58 -12.32
C SER A 376 1.30 17.23 -12.00
N THR A 377 1.52 17.57 -10.72
CA THR A 377 2.83 17.98 -10.20
C THR A 377 3.46 16.83 -9.44
N VAL A 378 4.76 16.65 -9.59
CA VAL A 378 5.52 15.63 -8.85
C VAL A 378 6.26 16.30 -7.70
N GLU A 379 6.19 15.71 -6.52
CA GLU A 379 6.90 16.13 -5.31
C GLU A 379 7.71 14.96 -4.76
N GLU A 380 8.98 15.17 -4.49
CA GLU A 380 9.80 14.27 -3.67
C GLU A 380 9.78 14.74 -2.23
N LEU A 381 9.57 13.79 -1.31
CA LEU A 381 9.51 14.08 0.12
C LEU A 381 10.86 13.84 0.78
N ASP A 382 11.27 14.74 1.64
CA ASP A 382 12.45 14.53 2.48
C ASP A 382 12.16 13.47 3.55
N PHE A 383 13.17 12.66 3.87
CA PHE A 383 13.04 11.60 4.88
C PHE A 383 12.76 12.15 6.27
N GLY A 384 11.80 11.54 6.96
CA GLY A 384 11.42 11.90 8.31
C GLY A 384 10.73 13.26 8.45
N VAL A 385 10.47 13.96 7.35
CA VAL A 385 9.83 15.27 7.33
C VAL A 385 8.37 15.15 6.94
N ALA A 386 7.49 15.53 7.84
CA ALA A 386 6.04 15.54 7.57
C ALA A 386 5.66 16.77 6.74
N LYS A 387 4.98 16.57 5.62
CA LYS A 387 4.45 17.62 4.74
C LYS A 387 2.94 17.49 4.56
N PRO A 388 2.20 18.59 4.39
CA PRO A 388 0.77 18.52 4.05
C PRO A 388 0.60 18.00 2.63
N LEU A 389 -0.38 17.10 2.45
CA LEU A 389 -0.68 16.53 1.13
C LEU A 389 -1.69 17.39 0.35
N PHE A 390 -2.54 18.14 1.06
CA PHE A 390 -3.58 19.01 0.49
C PHE A 390 -3.38 20.46 0.89
#